data_85ebc3438aed45f976a79fe86fad5a3b
#
_entry.id   85ebc3438aed45f976a79fe86fad5a3b
#
_cell.length_a   1.000
_cell.length_b   1.000
_cell.length_c   1.000
_cell.angle_alpha   90.00
_cell.angle_beta   90.00
_cell.angle_gamma   90.00
#
_symmetry.space_group_name_H-M   'P 1'
#
loop_
_entity.id
_entity.type
_entity.pdbx_description
1 polymer ?
#
loop_
_entity_poly.entity_id
_entity_poly.type
_entity_poly.pdbx_seq_one_letter_code
_entity_poly.pdbx_strand_id
1 'polypeptide(L)'
;MDQQHKLKLRKHFVKLLYGNPVLEEAPKKPVSHAKKIKKVWDSGKYYDFGIERIFRLFLVISKLFFPSIYINYFFRNSSYQAQKVAGEVFVVFKTIMPFFMLYYELWHHSWLFIINIYLLLETYLYIFYKIFVPEHNNQRTHKRSLLLLFLNFFEVIGSFAVIYAAGHFLNKPVSNWVDALYFSFVTGATIGYGDFHPVTSLGKQLVVLQIVSTLAFLILFFNFFAPRAQDSGEYVDGDNQ
;
A
#
# COMPACT_ATOMS: atom_id res chain seq x y z
N MET A 1 -38.31 -10.09 -12.05
CA MET A 1 -36.98 -10.70 -11.76
C MET A 1 -36.97 -11.05 -10.28
N ASP A 2 -36.96 -12.34 -10.01
CA ASP A 2 -37.46 -13.02 -8.81
C ASP A 2 -36.63 -12.67 -7.55
N GLN A 3 -37.28 -12.45 -6.40
CA GLN A 3 -36.65 -12.22 -5.09
C GLN A 3 -35.67 -13.34 -4.72
N GLN A 4 -35.95 -14.57 -5.13
CA GLN A 4 -35.05 -15.71 -4.93
C GLN A 4 -33.71 -15.53 -5.69
N HIS A 5 -33.73 -14.95 -6.88
CA HIS A 5 -32.50 -14.70 -7.67
C HIS A 5 -31.61 -13.64 -7.01
N LYS A 6 -32.20 -12.57 -6.48
CA LYS A 6 -31.49 -11.53 -5.71
C LYS A 6 -30.89 -12.09 -4.42
N LEU A 7 -31.61 -13.00 -3.73
CA LEU A 7 -31.11 -13.62 -2.51
C LEU A 7 -29.93 -14.57 -2.80
N LYS A 8 -29.97 -15.29 -3.90
CA LYS A 8 -28.92 -16.20 -4.36
C LYS A 8 -27.65 -15.43 -4.75
N LEU A 9 -27.79 -14.35 -5.50
CA LEU A 9 -26.69 -13.45 -5.86
C LEU A 9 -26.05 -12.82 -4.61
N ARG A 10 -26.85 -12.35 -3.65
CA ARG A 10 -26.36 -11.80 -2.39
C ARG A 10 -25.57 -12.83 -1.58
N LYS A 11 -26.05 -14.07 -1.50
CA LYS A 11 -25.32 -15.17 -0.83
C LYS A 11 -24.00 -15.49 -1.51
N HIS A 12 -23.97 -15.52 -2.86
CA HIS A 12 -22.72 -15.75 -3.61
C HIS A 12 -21.73 -14.59 -3.42
N PHE A 13 -22.21 -13.35 -3.43
CA PHE A 13 -21.39 -12.17 -3.23
C PHE A 13 -20.81 -12.12 -1.81
N VAL A 14 -21.61 -12.46 -0.80
CA VAL A 14 -21.15 -12.58 0.58
C VAL A 14 -20.11 -13.70 0.72
N LYS A 15 -20.33 -14.85 0.07
CA LYS A 15 -19.37 -15.97 0.08
C LYS A 15 -18.08 -15.62 -0.65
N LEU A 16 -18.13 -14.84 -1.72
CA LEU A 16 -16.96 -14.36 -2.46
C LEU A 16 -16.11 -13.41 -1.63
N LEU A 17 -16.74 -12.46 -0.91
CA LEU A 17 -16.05 -11.45 -0.12
C LEU A 17 -15.55 -11.96 1.24
N TYR A 18 -16.34 -12.80 1.90
CA TYR A 18 -16.07 -13.24 3.27
C TYR A 18 -15.56 -14.68 3.37
N GLY A 19 -15.54 -15.42 2.25
CA GLY A 19 -15.19 -16.83 2.25
C GLY A 19 -16.22 -17.72 2.97
N ASN A 20 -15.88 -18.98 3.18
CA ASN A 20 -16.63 -19.84 4.08
C ASN A 20 -16.30 -19.43 5.53
N PRO A 21 -17.28 -19.39 6.45
CA PRO A 21 -17.01 -19.18 7.87
C PRO A 21 -16.24 -20.39 8.39
N VAL A 22 -14.91 -20.33 8.32
CA VAL A 22 -14.06 -21.21 9.10
C VAL A 22 -14.20 -20.71 10.53
N LEU A 23 -14.46 -21.62 11.47
CA LEU A 23 -14.43 -21.35 12.92
C LEU A 23 -12.99 -21.01 13.31
N GLU A 24 -12.51 -19.85 12.89
CA GLU A 24 -11.27 -19.27 13.39
C GLU A 24 -11.56 -18.73 14.81
N GLU A 25 -10.73 -19.11 15.76
CA GLU A 25 -10.71 -18.48 17.07
C GLU A 25 -10.76 -16.97 16.90
N ALA A 26 -11.73 -16.32 17.54
CA ALA A 26 -11.94 -14.90 17.44
C ALA A 26 -10.61 -14.17 17.68
N PRO A 27 -10.09 -13.43 16.70
CA PRO A 27 -8.80 -12.79 16.87
C PRO A 27 -8.87 -11.82 18.05
N LYS A 28 -7.84 -11.83 18.89
CA LYS A 28 -7.72 -10.93 20.05
C LYS A 28 -8.11 -9.51 19.64
N LYS A 29 -9.02 -8.90 20.40
CA LYS A 29 -9.56 -7.53 20.14
C LYS A 29 -8.46 -6.58 19.67
N PRO A 30 -8.68 -5.79 18.62
CA PRO A 30 -7.67 -4.89 18.09
C PRO A 30 -7.18 -3.95 19.20
N VAL A 31 -5.87 -3.94 19.41
CA VAL A 31 -5.25 -3.09 20.43
C VAL A 31 -5.46 -1.64 20.04
N SER A 32 -6.05 -0.84 20.95
CA SER A 32 -6.23 0.61 20.74
C SER A 32 -4.92 1.28 20.32
N HIS A 33 -4.97 2.27 19.40
CA HIS A 33 -3.79 3.01 18.94
C HIS A 33 -3.02 3.65 20.08
N ALA A 34 -3.70 4.21 21.09
CA ALA A 34 -3.06 4.72 22.30
C ALA A 34 -2.24 3.65 23.02
N LYS A 35 -2.74 2.42 23.09
CA LYS A 35 -1.98 1.28 23.64
C LYS A 35 -0.80 0.87 22.76
N LYS A 36 -0.90 1.02 21.42
CA LYS A 36 0.24 0.77 20.50
C LYS A 36 1.33 1.83 20.69
N ILE A 37 0.96 3.11 20.80
CA ILE A 37 1.91 4.20 21.07
C ILE A 37 2.58 3.95 22.42
N LYS A 38 1.79 3.66 23.48
CA LYS A 38 2.32 3.35 24.79
C LYS A 38 3.24 2.12 24.78
N LYS A 39 2.88 1.05 24.03
CA LYS A 39 3.71 -0.14 23.89
C LYS A 39 5.05 0.15 23.19
N VAL A 40 5.09 1.04 22.22
CA VAL A 40 6.34 1.48 21.57
C VAL A 40 7.14 2.39 22.52
N TRP A 41 6.45 3.21 23.31
CA TRP A 41 7.07 4.09 24.32
C TRP A 41 7.67 3.30 25.48
N ASP A 42 6.91 2.34 26.05
CA ASP A 42 7.31 1.56 27.25
C ASP A 42 8.13 0.31 26.90
N SER A 43 8.51 0.09 25.62
CA SER A 43 9.07 -1.16 25.15
C SER A 43 10.50 -1.39 25.62
N GLY A 44 10.63 -1.92 26.86
CA GLY A 44 11.86 -2.58 27.31
C GLY A 44 12.16 -3.93 26.60
N LYS A 45 11.32 -4.35 25.63
CA LYS A 45 11.49 -5.59 24.85
C LYS A 45 12.14 -5.39 23.47
N TYR A 46 12.24 -4.14 23.01
CA TYR A 46 12.97 -3.83 21.79
C TYR A 46 14.30 -3.22 22.23
N TYR A 47 15.40 -3.74 21.75
CA TYR A 47 16.73 -3.15 21.91
C TYR A 47 16.87 -1.83 21.13
N ASP A 48 15.76 -1.09 20.99
CA ASP A 48 15.70 0.11 20.18
C ASP A 48 16.09 1.32 21.01
N PHE A 49 17.18 1.93 20.65
CA PHE A 49 17.59 3.22 21.20
C PHE A 49 18.01 4.16 20.06
N GLY A 50 17.96 5.47 20.30
CA GLY A 50 18.39 6.48 19.36
C GLY A 50 17.38 6.74 18.24
N ILE A 51 17.89 6.94 17.01
CA ILE A 51 17.13 7.40 15.83
C ILE A 51 16.01 6.42 15.47
N GLU A 52 16.22 5.11 15.59
CA GLU A 52 15.22 4.10 15.24
C GLU A 52 13.96 4.22 16.09
N ARG A 53 14.10 4.45 17.39
CA ARG A 53 12.99 4.65 18.32
C ARG A 53 12.19 5.90 17.99
N ILE A 54 12.87 7.01 17.70
CA ILE A 54 12.23 8.28 17.32
C ILE A 54 11.44 8.09 16.02
N PHE A 55 12.05 7.44 15.03
CA PHE A 55 11.41 7.18 13.74
C PHE A 55 10.19 6.26 13.86
N ARG A 56 10.26 5.20 14.68
CA ARG A 56 9.10 4.35 14.98
C ARG A 56 7.95 5.11 15.64
N LEU A 57 8.25 5.94 16.62
CA LEU A 57 7.24 6.77 17.26
C LEU A 57 6.59 7.70 16.25
N PHE A 58 7.39 8.38 15.41
CA PHE A 58 6.88 9.21 14.33
C PHE A 58 5.93 8.42 13.41
N LEU A 59 6.30 7.21 12.96
CA LEU A 59 5.48 6.38 12.10
C LEU A 59 4.17 5.92 12.76
N VAL A 60 4.18 5.64 14.05
CA VAL A 60 2.97 5.24 14.78
C VAL A 60 2.03 6.43 14.98
N ILE A 61 2.60 7.62 15.25
CA ILE A 61 1.83 8.86 15.42
C ILE A 61 1.29 9.34 14.07
N SER A 62 2.08 9.28 12.99
CA SER A 62 1.65 9.73 11.66
C SER A 62 0.41 9.00 11.14
N LYS A 63 0.20 7.76 11.55
CA LYS A 63 -1.04 7.02 11.24
C LYS A 63 -2.31 7.73 11.70
N LEU A 64 -2.26 8.57 12.74
CA LEU A 64 -3.43 9.29 13.22
C LEU A 64 -3.97 10.32 12.21
N PHE A 65 -3.15 10.73 11.26
CA PHE A 65 -3.53 11.69 10.23
C PHE A 65 -4.15 11.03 8.98
N PHE A 66 -4.20 9.70 8.90
CA PHE A 66 -4.59 9.00 7.67
C PHE A 66 -5.88 8.21 7.78
N PRO A 67 -6.66 8.11 6.66
CA PRO A 67 -7.97 7.48 6.61
C PRO A 67 -7.97 6.02 7.06
N SER A 68 -6.90 5.28 6.84
CA SER A 68 -6.79 3.87 7.18
C SER A 68 -7.09 3.56 8.66
N ILE A 69 -6.78 4.48 9.59
CA ILE A 69 -7.14 4.34 11.01
C ILE A 69 -8.64 4.54 11.24
N TYR A 70 -9.20 5.58 10.62
CA TYR A 70 -10.61 5.93 10.80
C TYR A 70 -11.52 4.88 10.20
N ILE A 71 -11.14 4.26 9.09
CA ILE A 71 -11.83 3.10 8.51
C ILE A 71 -11.89 1.96 9.53
N ASN A 72 -10.75 1.59 10.13
CA ASN A 72 -10.71 0.56 11.15
C ASN A 72 -11.51 0.94 12.41
N TYR A 73 -11.56 2.22 12.79
CA TYR A 73 -12.36 2.70 13.91
C TYR A 73 -13.85 2.65 13.62
N PHE A 74 -14.28 3.08 12.42
CA PHE A 74 -15.68 3.06 12.01
C PHE A 74 -16.25 1.63 11.96
N PHE A 75 -15.48 0.68 11.44
CA PHE A 75 -15.85 -0.73 11.37
C PHE A 75 -15.51 -1.52 12.64
N ARG A 76 -15.14 -0.86 13.73
CA ARG A 76 -14.73 -1.53 14.99
C ARG A 76 -15.80 -2.43 15.59
N ASN A 77 -17.08 -2.08 15.42
CA ASN A 77 -18.22 -2.85 15.92
C ASN A 77 -18.68 -3.92 14.91
N SER A 78 -18.10 -3.97 13.72
CA SER A 78 -18.38 -4.96 12.69
C SER A 78 -17.48 -6.19 12.88
N SER A 79 -17.77 -7.27 12.13
CA SER A 79 -16.94 -8.48 12.18
C SER A 79 -15.50 -8.18 11.76
N TYR A 80 -14.56 -8.96 12.25
CA TYR A 80 -13.13 -8.85 11.89
C TYR A 80 -12.90 -8.93 10.37
N GLN A 81 -13.69 -9.77 9.69
CA GLN A 81 -13.66 -9.88 8.24
C GLN A 81 -14.09 -8.58 7.55
N ALA A 82 -15.15 -7.92 8.04
CA ALA A 82 -15.63 -6.65 7.50
C ALA A 82 -14.57 -5.54 7.63
N GLN A 83 -13.86 -5.48 8.75
CA GLN A 83 -12.75 -4.53 8.93
C GLN A 83 -11.63 -4.77 7.91
N LYS A 84 -11.26 -6.03 7.67
CA LYS A 84 -10.24 -6.39 6.68
C LYS A 84 -10.68 -6.02 5.26
N VAL A 85 -11.92 -6.34 4.89
CA VAL A 85 -12.48 -6.01 3.57
C VAL A 85 -12.57 -4.51 3.36
N ALA A 86 -12.98 -3.74 4.37
CA ALA A 86 -13.02 -2.27 4.29
C ALA A 86 -11.62 -1.68 4.02
N GLY A 87 -10.58 -2.20 4.67
CA GLY A 87 -9.20 -1.81 4.40
C GLY A 87 -8.75 -2.15 2.98
N GLU A 88 -9.15 -3.32 2.44
CA GLU A 88 -8.83 -3.70 1.04
C GLU A 88 -9.54 -2.80 0.04
N VAL A 89 -10.83 -2.55 0.24
CA VAL A 89 -11.62 -1.65 -0.60
C VAL A 89 -11.00 -0.26 -0.64
N PHE A 90 -10.52 0.24 0.50
CA PHE A 90 -9.81 1.51 0.55
C PHE A 90 -8.50 1.49 -0.27
N VAL A 91 -7.69 0.42 -0.19
CA VAL A 91 -6.47 0.30 -1.00
C VAL A 91 -6.81 0.23 -2.48
N VAL A 92 -7.82 -0.54 -2.88
CA VAL A 92 -8.28 -0.60 -4.28
C VAL A 92 -8.74 0.77 -4.76
N PHE A 93 -9.54 1.48 -3.96
CA PHE A 93 -10.02 2.83 -4.30
C PHE A 93 -8.86 3.80 -4.52
N LYS A 94 -7.90 3.87 -3.60
CA LYS A 94 -6.76 4.78 -3.74
C LYS A 94 -5.81 4.39 -4.89
N THR A 95 -5.73 3.10 -5.25
CA THR A 95 -4.99 2.64 -6.42
C THR A 95 -5.65 3.09 -7.73
N ILE A 96 -6.96 2.99 -7.83
CA ILE A 96 -7.71 3.35 -9.05
C ILE A 96 -7.77 4.88 -9.23
N MET A 97 -7.81 5.64 -8.15
CA MET A 97 -7.99 7.09 -8.16
C MET A 97 -7.01 7.85 -9.08
N PRO A 98 -5.67 7.65 -9.04
CA PRO A 98 -4.76 8.37 -9.93
C PRO A 98 -4.96 8.01 -11.40
N PHE A 99 -5.30 6.76 -11.73
CA PHE A 99 -5.62 6.37 -13.13
C PHE A 99 -6.91 7.02 -13.62
N PHE A 100 -7.92 7.11 -12.74
CA PHE A 100 -9.14 7.83 -13.03
C PHE A 100 -8.86 9.33 -13.26
N MET A 101 -8.02 9.94 -12.43
CA MET A 101 -7.59 11.34 -12.59
C MET A 101 -6.86 11.56 -13.92
N LEU A 102 -5.99 10.61 -14.31
CA LEU A 102 -5.28 10.67 -15.59
C LEU A 102 -6.25 10.57 -16.77
N TYR A 103 -7.13 9.58 -16.76
CA TYR A 103 -8.05 9.33 -17.89
C TYR A 103 -9.00 10.52 -18.17
N TYR A 104 -9.49 11.17 -17.11
CA TYR A 104 -10.39 12.33 -17.22
C TYR A 104 -9.68 13.69 -17.14
N GLU A 105 -8.34 13.70 -17.18
CA GLU A 105 -7.51 14.91 -17.12
C GLU A 105 -7.80 15.81 -15.91
N LEU A 106 -8.14 15.21 -14.78
CA LEU A 106 -8.55 15.90 -13.55
C LEU A 106 -7.39 16.51 -12.76
N TRP A 107 -6.15 16.36 -13.20
CA TRP A 107 -4.98 16.95 -12.55
C TRP A 107 -4.97 18.48 -12.55
N HIS A 108 -5.78 19.11 -13.39
CA HIS A 108 -5.99 20.57 -13.40
C HIS A 108 -6.76 21.07 -12.17
N HIS A 109 -7.51 20.19 -11.48
CA HIS A 109 -8.24 20.56 -10.27
C HIS A 109 -7.33 20.46 -9.04
N SER A 110 -6.91 21.60 -8.49
CA SER A 110 -5.96 21.68 -7.37
C SER A 110 -6.34 20.82 -6.17
N TRP A 111 -7.63 20.72 -5.84
CA TRP A 111 -8.08 19.91 -4.69
C TRP A 111 -7.90 18.40 -4.94
N LEU A 112 -8.13 17.90 -6.15
CA LEU A 112 -7.87 16.49 -6.50
C LEU A 112 -6.38 16.19 -6.51
N PHE A 113 -5.57 17.12 -7.04
CA PHE A 113 -4.13 17.00 -7.00
C PHE A 113 -3.60 16.92 -5.55
N ILE A 114 -4.10 17.77 -4.65
CA ILE A 114 -3.75 17.73 -3.22
C ILE A 114 -4.15 16.39 -2.59
N ILE A 115 -5.33 15.87 -2.90
CA ILE A 115 -5.76 14.55 -2.43
C ILE A 115 -4.83 13.44 -2.93
N ASN A 116 -4.41 13.50 -4.21
CA ASN A 116 -3.45 12.53 -4.76
C ASN A 116 -2.12 12.56 -3.98
N ILE A 117 -1.56 13.75 -3.73
CA ILE A 117 -0.33 13.91 -2.93
C ILE A 117 -0.52 13.38 -1.50
N TYR A 118 -1.66 13.66 -0.89
CA TYR A 118 -1.97 13.19 0.46
C TYR A 118 -2.05 11.66 0.54
N LEU A 119 -2.71 11.00 -0.42
CA LEU A 119 -2.78 9.55 -0.49
C LEU A 119 -1.42 8.91 -0.80
N LEU A 120 -0.63 9.53 -1.68
CA LEU A 120 0.75 9.11 -1.95
C LEU A 120 1.61 9.18 -0.68
N LEU A 121 1.50 10.25 0.10
CA LEU A 121 2.20 10.39 1.38
C LEU A 121 1.76 9.31 2.39
N GLU A 122 0.46 8.99 2.44
CA GLU A 122 -0.04 7.87 3.26
C GLU A 122 0.63 6.56 2.87
N THR A 123 0.74 6.28 1.57
CA THR A 123 1.37 5.06 1.07
C THR A 123 2.84 4.97 1.44
N TYR A 124 3.59 6.07 1.36
CA TYR A 124 4.98 6.10 1.84
C TYR A 124 5.09 5.78 3.33
N LEU A 125 4.31 6.45 4.16
CA LEU A 125 4.33 6.22 5.60
C LEU A 125 3.86 4.79 5.95
N TYR A 126 2.92 4.23 5.19
CA TYR A 126 2.51 2.83 5.32
C TYR A 126 3.66 1.86 5.01
N ILE A 127 4.43 2.09 3.94
CA ILE A 127 5.59 1.28 3.54
C ILE A 127 6.65 1.31 4.64
N PHE A 128 7.04 2.52 5.08
CA PHE A 128 8.00 2.68 6.17
C PHE A 128 7.52 2.03 7.47
N TYR A 129 6.24 2.16 7.77
CA TYR A 129 5.66 1.49 8.92
C TYR A 129 5.79 -0.05 8.82
N LYS A 130 5.56 -0.63 7.65
CA LYS A 130 5.71 -2.07 7.42
C LYS A 130 7.15 -2.55 7.54
N ILE A 131 8.12 -1.71 7.20
CA ILE A 131 9.55 -2.04 7.31
C ILE A 131 10.01 -1.96 8.77
N PHE A 132 9.67 -0.87 9.46
CA PHE A 132 10.28 -0.53 10.76
C PHE A 132 9.44 -0.94 11.98
N VAL A 133 8.17 -1.24 11.82
CA VAL A 133 7.30 -1.65 12.94
C VAL A 133 6.91 -3.12 12.77
N PRO A 134 7.59 -4.06 13.44
CA PRO A 134 7.26 -5.47 13.36
C PRO A 134 5.86 -5.72 13.92
N GLU A 135 4.97 -6.23 13.08
CA GLU A 135 3.69 -6.77 13.50
C GLU A 135 3.88 -8.26 13.77
N HIS A 136 3.64 -8.70 15.01
CA HIS A 136 3.48 -10.12 15.34
C HIS A 136 2.23 -10.63 14.61
N ASN A 137 2.41 -11.10 13.41
CA ASN A 137 1.27 -11.47 12.58
C ASN A 137 1.33 -12.94 12.14
N ASN A 138 0.16 -13.59 12.24
CA ASN A 138 -0.10 -14.95 11.81
C ASN A 138 0.35 -15.19 10.36
N GLN A 139 1.11 -16.25 10.15
CA GLN A 139 1.67 -16.72 8.87
C GLN A 139 0.64 -16.90 7.73
N ARG A 140 -0.67 -16.93 8.04
CA ARG A 140 -1.74 -17.19 7.06
C ARG A 140 -2.10 -16.01 6.15
N THR A 141 -1.53 -14.82 6.37
CA THR A 141 -1.95 -13.58 5.67
C THR A 141 -0.94 -13.09 4.61
N HIS A 142 0.10 -13.86 4.31
CA HIS A 142 1.18 -13.41 3.41
C HIS A 142 0.70 -13.07 1.99
N LYS A 143 -0.08 -13.96 1.34
CA LYS A 143 -0.56 -13.73 -0.04
C LYS A 143 -1.38 -12.44 -0.18
N ARG A 144 -2.23 -12.16 0.81
CA ARG A 144 -3.04 -10.93 0.85
C ARG A 144 -2.18 -9.68 1.02
N SER A 145 -1.19 -9.72 1.92
CA SER A 145 -0.27 -8.61 2.11
C SER A 145 0.54 -8.32 0.85
N LEU A 146 0.94 -9.37 0.12
CA LEU A 146 1.63 -9.23 -1.17
C LEU A 146 0.75 -8.56 -2.22
N LEU A 147 -0.52 -8.97 -2.34
CA LEU A 147 -1.47 -8.34 -3.25
C LEU A 147 -1.66 -6.85 -2.95
N LEU A 148 -1.84 -6.50 -1.67
CA LEU A 148 -1.99 -5.11 -1.25
C LEU A 148 -0.71 -4.30 -1.50
N LEU A 149 0.46 -4.90 -1.32
CA LEU A 149 1.74 -4.26 -1.64
C LEU A 149 1.85 -3.98 -3.15
N PHE A 150 1.43 -4.93 -3.98
CA PHE A 150 1.38 -4.77 -5.43
C PHE A 150 0.42 -3.64 -5.88
N LEU A 151 -0.77 -3.57 -5.28
CA LEU A 151 -1.70 -2.47 -5.53
C LEU A 151 -1.12 -1.11 -5.13
N ASN A 152 -0.47 -1.01 -3.97
CA ASN A 152 0.19 0.23 -3.55
C ASN A 152 1.35 0.62 -4.49
N PHE A 153 2.06 -0.34 -5.08
CA PHE A 153 3.06 -0.06 -6.11
C PHE A 153 2.44 0.62 -7.33
N PHE A 154 1.32 0.09 -7.84
CA PHE A 154 0.60 0.73 -8.95
C PHE A 154 0.04 2.10 -8.59
N GLU A 155 -0.45 2.27 -7.37
CA GLU A 155 -0.87 3.58 -6.86
C GLU A 155 0.27 4.59 -6.94
N VAL A 156 1.48 4.23 -6.51
CA VAL A 156 2.64 5.13 -6.59
C VAL A 156 2.96 5.48 -8.04
N ILE A 157 3.01 4.51 -8.95
CA ILE A 157 3.23 4.76 -10.37
C ILE A 157 2.18 5.71 -10.94
N GLY A 158 0.88 5.46 -10.69
CA GLY A 158 -0.22 6.31 -11.14
C GLY A 158 -0.15 7.72 -10.55
N SER A 159 0.17 7.84 -9.26
CA SER A 159 0.29 9.12 -8.57
C SER A 159 1.43 9.98 -9.11
N PHE A 160 2.58 9.38 -9.42
CA PHE A 160 3.68 10.09 -10.09
C PHE A 160 3.30 10.49 -11.52
N ALA A 161 2.57 9.65 -12.25
CA ALA A 161 2.07 10.03 -13.56
C ALA A 161 1.16 11.27 -13.49
N VAL A 162 0.26 11.36 -12.49
CA VAL A 162 -0.54 12.57 -12.23
C VAL A 162 0.35 13.80 -11.97
N ILE A 163 1.43 13.63 -11.19
CA ILE A 163 2.36 14.72 -10.89
C ILE A 163 3.08 15.18 -12.17
N TYR A 164 3.55 14.25 -13.01
CA TYR A 164 4.22 14.58 -14.27
C TYR A 164 3.27 15.21 -15.30
N ALA A 165 2.01 14.79 -15.33
CA ALA A 165 0.98 15.40 -16.17
C ALA A 165 0.64 16.84 -15.74
N ALA A 166 0.61 17.10 -14.42
CA ALA A 166 0.25 18.41 -13.87
C ALA A 166 1.35 19.47 -14.05
N GLY A 167 2.62 19.06 -14.24
CA GLY A 167 3.75 19.98 -14.27
C GLY A 167 4.55 19.94 -15.57
N HIS A 168 5.23 21.04 -15.87
CA HIS A 168 6.13 21.16 -17.03
C HIS A 168 7.57 20.73 -16.62
N PHE A 169 7.74 19.46 -16.25
CA PHE A 169 9.02 18.95 -15.73
C PHE A 169 9.88 18.28 -16.79
N LEU A 170 9.25 17.84 -17.90
CA LEU A 170 9.87 16.98 -18.91
C LEU A 170 10.34 17.79 -20.14
N ASN A 171 11.26 17.21 -20.90
CA ASN A 171 11.80 17.75 -22.17
C ASN A 171 10.76 17.95 -23.26
N LYS A 172 9.64 17.21 -23.18
CA LYS A 172 8.50 17.32 -24.09
C LYS A 172 7.23 17.54 -23.29
N PRO A 173 6.26 18.31 -23.81
CA PRO A 173 4.96 18.42 -23.16
C PRO A 173 4.28 17.06 -23.13
N VAL A 174 3.60 16.77 -22.05
CA VAL A 174 2.72 15.60 -21.93
C VAL A 174 1.48 15.89 -22.77
N SER A 175 1.35 15.23 -23.92
CA SER A 175 0.26 15.47 -24.88
C SER A 175 -1.02 14.75 -24.48
N ASN A 176 -0.90 13.63 -23.78
CA ASN A 176 -2.03 12.84 -23.31
C ASN A 176 -1.67 12.09 -22.02
N TRP A 177 -2.67 11.50 -21.39
CA TRP A 177 -2.50 10.77 -20.14
C TRP A 177 -1.57 9.55 -20.26
N VAL A 178 -1.46 8.95 -21.45
CA VAL A 178 -0.60 7.78 -21.71
C VAL A 178 0.87 8.16 -21.63
N ASP A 179 1.27 9.35 -22.12
CA ASP A 179 2.66 9.83 -22.07
C ASP A 179 3.13 9.96 -20.62
N ALA A 180 2.29 10.53 -19.74
CA ALA A 180 2.60 10.65 -18.32
C ALA A 180 2.72 9.28 -17.64
N LEU A 181 1.79 8.38 -17.93
CA LEU A 181 1.78 7.04 -17.38
C LEU A 181 2.98 6.23 -17.86
N TYR A 182 3.28 6.30 -19.15
CA TYR A 182 4.44 5.67 -19.78
C TYR A 182 5.73 6.15 -19.11
N PHE A 183 5.94 7.46 -18.98
CA PHE A 183 7.13 8.00 -18.33
C PHE A 183 7.27 7.52 -16.88
N SER A 184 6.17 7.54 -16.11
CA SER A 184 6.16 7.07 -14.75
C SER A 184 6.47 5.56 -14.65
N PHE A 185 5.91 4.72 -15.54
CA PHE A 185 6.22 3.29 -15.59
C PHE A 185 7.67 3.02 -15.95
N VAL A 186 8.19 3.66 -17.01
CA VAL A 186 9.57 3.48 -17.47
C VAL A 186 10.57 3.92 -16.42
N THR A 187 10.25 5.00 -15.69
CA THR A 187 11.07 5.50 -14.56
C THR A 187 10.98 4.54 -13.37
N GLY A 188 9.76 4.14 -12.96
CA GLY A 188 9.55 3.23 -11.85
C GLY A 188 10.10 1.83 -12.08
N ALA A 189 10.07 1.34 -13.32
CA ALA A 189 10.70 0.08 -13.71
C ALA A 189 12.22 0.19 -13.93
N THR A 190 12.80 1.38 -13.74
CA THR A 190 14.24 1.67 -13.94
C THR A 190 14.74 1.35 -15.36
N ILE A 191 13.87 1.40 -16.37
CA ILE A 191 14.22 1.13 -17.78
C ILE A 191 14.93 2.35 -18.39
N GLY A 192 14.31 3.56 -18.30
CA GLY A 192 14.91 4.83 -18.68
C GLY A 192 15.29 4.93 -20.16
N TYR A 193 14.35 4.77 -21.10
CA TYR A 193 14.63 4.89 -22.53
C TYR A 193 15.20 6.26 -22.95
N GLY A 194 14.96 7.34 -22.17
CA GLY A 194 15.49 8.67 -22.41
C GLY A 194 14.71 9.52 -23.42
N ASP A 195 13.66 8.99 -24.01
CA ASP A 195 12.72 9.71 -24.91
C ASP A 195 11.95 10.80 -24.18
N PHE A 196 11.52 10.53 -22.96
CA PHE A 196 11.11 11.49 -21.95
C PHE A 196 12.15 11.56 -20.84
N HIS A 197 12.57 12.77 -20.45
CA HIS A 197 13.49 12.96 -19.34
C HIS A 197 13.24 14.30 -18.62
N PRO A 198 13.58 14.42 -17.33
CA PRO A 198 13.34 15.63 -16.57
C PRO A 198 14.37 16.72 -16.94
N VAL A 199 13.90 17.92 -17.26
CA VAL A 199 14.73 19.08 -17.57
C VAL A 199 14.84 20.07 -16.40
N THR A 200 13.82 20.11 -15.54
CA THR A 200 13.80 21.01 -14.38
C THR A 200 14.46 20.36 -13.16
N SER A 201 14.99 21.18 -12.23
CA SER A 201 15.53 20.70 -10.96
C SER A 201 14.49 19.93 -10.15
N LEU A 202 13.26 20.44 -10.07
CA LEU A 202 12.15 19.78 -9.38
C LEU A 202 11.80 18.45 -10.06
N GLY A 203 11.74 18.41 -11.40
CA GLY A 203 11.49 17.16 -12.13
C GLY A 203 12.54 16.08 -11.84
N LYS A 204 13.82 16.46 -11.75
CA LYS A 204 14.91 15.55 -11.37
C LYS A 204 14.75 15.02 -9.94
N GLN A 205 14.35 15.87 -8.99
CA GLN A 205 14.09 15.46 -7.61
C GLN A 205 12.89 14.49 -7.52
N LEU A 206 11.83 14.74 -8.29
CA LEU A 206 10.66 13.84 -8.35
C LEU A 206 11.04 12.47 -8.91
N VAL A 207 11.87 12.40 -9.95
CA VAL A 207 12.37 11.14 -10.51
C VAL A 207 13.20 10.38 -9.48
N VAL A 208 14.10 11.05 -8.76
CA VAL A 208 14.89 10.43 -7.68
C VAL A 208 13.97 9.89 -6.59
N LEU A 209 12.98 10.67 -6.17
CA LEU A 209 12.00 10.23 -5.16
C LEU A 209 11.21 9.01 -5.64
N GLN A 210 10.78 8.98 -6.89
CA GLN A 210 10.08 7.84 -7.46
C GLN A 210 10.95 6.58 -7.48
N ILE A 211 12.21 6.68 -7.93
CA ILE A 211 13.14 5.56 -7.97
C ILE A 211 13.40 5.01 -6.55
N VAL A 212 13.65 5.86 -5.57
CA VAL A 212 13.83 5.45 -4.17
C VAL A 212 12.59 4.70 -3.66
N SER A 213 11.41 5.18 -4.01
CA SER A 213 10.15 4.52 -3.66
C SER A 213 10.04 3.13 -4.27
N THR A 214 10.34 3.00 -5.55
CA THR A 214 10.33 1.72 -6.26
C THR A 214 11.30 0.72 -5.64
N LEU A 215 12.51 1.16 -5.29
CA LEU A 215 13.49 0.32 -4.59
C LEU A 215 12.97 -0.14 -3.22
N ALA A 216 12.29 0.72 -2.47
CA ALA A 216 11.67 0.34 -1.21
C ALA A 216 10.60 -0.76 -1.40
N PHE A 217 9.79 -0.67 -2.47
CA PHE A 217 8.84 -1.75 -2.83
C PHE A 217 9.56 -3.04 -3.18
N LEU A 218 10.63 -3.01 -3.96
CA LEU A 218 11.40 -4.19 -4.30
C LEU A 218 11.96 -4.89 -3.06
N ILE A 219 12.51 -4.14 -2.12
CA ILE A 219 13.01 -4.67 -0.83
C ILE A 219 11.86 -5.38 -0.08
N LEU A 220 10.68 -4.78 -0.03
CA LEU A 220 9.52 -5.40 0.61
C LEU A 220 9.08 -6.68 -0.12
N PHE A 221 9.06 -6.69 -1.45
CA PHE A 221 8.77 -7.90 -2.23
C PHE A 221 9.76 -9.02 -1.91
N PHE A 222 11.06 -8.74 -1.92
CA PHE A 222 12.07 -9.74 -1.58
C PHE A 222 11.89 -10.28 -0.15
N ASN A 223 11.59 -9.44 0.83
CA ASN A 223 11.32 -9.88 2.20
C ASN A 223 10.10 -10.81 2.32
N PHE A 224 9.14 -10.74 1.37
CA PHE A 224 8.03 -11.69 1.31
C PHE A 224 8.41 -13.06 0.77
N PHE A 225 9.43 -13.13 -0.09
CA PHE A 225 9.87 -14.39 -0.72
C PHE A 225 11.00 -15.09 0.03
N ALA A 226 11.87 -14.36 0.71
CA ALA A 226 13.05 -14.89 1.42
C ALA A 226 12.74 -16.04 2.41
N PRO A 227 11.69 -15.99 3.25
CA PRO A 227 11.39 -17.09 4.18
C PRO A 227 10.98 -18.39 3.50
N ARG A 228 10.42 -18.33 2.28
CA ARG A 228 9.96 -19.54 1.55
C ARG A 228 11.07 -20.31 0.89
N ALA A 229 12.18 -19.68 0.57
CA ALA A 229 13.34 -20.35 -0.01
C ALA A 229 14.01 -21.28 1.02
N GLN A 230 13.88 -20.97 2.32
CA GLN A 230 14.39 -21.80 3.41
C GLN A 230 13.49 -23.01 3.70
N ASP A 231 12.14 -22.82 3.75
CA ASP A 231 11.20 -23.92 3.99
C ASP A 231 11.20 -24.99 2.89
N SER A 232 11.50 -24.63 1.63
CA SER A 232 11.56 -25.59 0.51
C SER A 232 12.89 -26.37 0.47
N GLY A 233 13.93 -25.90 1.10
CA GLY A 233 15.21 -26.62 1.23
C GLY A 233 15.18 -27.76 2.25
N GLU A 234 14.36 -27.63 3.29
CA GLU A 234 14.28 -28.60 4.38
C GLU A 234 13.50 -29.89 4.02
N TYR A 235 12.63 -29.83 2.98
CA TYR A 235 11.88 -31.00 2.49
C TYR A 235 12.66 -31.91 1.53
N VAL A 236 13.81 -31.48 1.03
CA VAL A 236 14.62 -32.27 0.08
C VAL A 236 15.65 -33.16 0.77
N ASP A 237 16.05 -32.84 1.99
CA ASP A 237 17.07 -33.61 2.75
C ASP A 237 16.48 -34.70 3.65
N GLY A 238 15.14 -34.84 3.75
CA GLY A 238 14.47 -35.81 4.62
C GLY A 238 14.28 -37.23 4.05
N ASP A 239 14.44 -37.44 2.75
CA ASP A 239 14.17 -38.74 2.10
C ASP A 239 15.40 -39.60 1.78
N ASN A 240 16.59 -39.25 2.33
CA ASN A 240 17.83 -39.99 2.12
C ASN A 240 18.50 -40.46 3.44
N GLN A 241 17.72 -40.92 4.43
CA GLN A 241 18.28 -41.73 5.56
C GLN A 241 17.49 -43.00 5.77
#